data_916bcaf168b8ddea082ac58a1181ede1
#
_entry.id   916bcaf168b8ddea082ac58a1181ede1
#
_cell.length_a   1.000
_cell.length_b   1.000
_cell.length_c   1.000
_cell.angle_alpha   90.00
_cell.angle_beta   90.00
_cell.angle_gamma   90.00
#
_symmetry.space_group_name_H-M   'P 1'
#
loop_
_entity.id
_entity.type
_entity.pdbx_description
1 polymer ?
#
loop_
_entity_poly.entity_id
_entity_poly.type
_entity_poly.pdbx_seq_one_letter_code
_entity_poly.pdbx_strand_id
1 'polypeptide(L)'
;MRKSAARLALALLLMALTASVALAQSNATKTLQGKVFGSNDAPLSGAIVYLQDGKTNGIRSFFSTSDGSYRFGPLSSDTDYQVWAQYKNAKSATKTISSYDSRPRVVIDLHIKTRK
;
A
#
# COMPACT_ATOMS: atom_id res chain seq x y z
N MET A 1 -35.53 -31.77 -27.94
CA MET A 1 -36.10 -30.79 -26.99
C MET A 1 -35.51 -30.89 -25.62
N ARG A 2 -35.26 -32.08 -25.09
CA ARG A 2 -34.69 -32.25 -23.74
C ARG A 2 -33.26 -31.72 -23.60
N LYS A 3 -32.49 -31.72 -24.70
CA LYS A 3 -31.10 -31.25 -24.70
C LYS A 3 -30.96 -29.74 -24.57
N SER A 4 -31.95 -28.95 -25.00
CA SER A 4 -31.87 -27.48 -24.92
C SER A 4 -32.13 -26.94 -23.49
N ALA A 5 -32.96 -27.62 -22.72
CA ALA A 5 -33.18 -27.23 -21.31
C ALA A 5 -31.94 -27.43 -20.44
N ALA A 6 -31.21 -28.52 -20.65
CA ALA A 6 -29.96 -28.79 -19.92
C ALA A 6 -28.86 -27.75 -20.23
N ARG A 7 -28.79 -27.30 -21.47
CA ARG A 7 -27.81 -26.28 -21.90
C ARG A 7 -28.11 -24.91 -21.31
N LEU A 8 -29.38 -24.54 -21.18
CA LEU A 8 -29.79 -23.28 -20.55
C LEU A 8 -29.47 -23.27 -19.06
N ALA A 9 -29.70 -24.39 -18.37
CA ALA A 9 -29.37 -24.49 -16.95
C ALA A 9 -27.88 -24.34 -16.68
N LEU A 10 -27.04 -24.92 -17.55
CA LEU A 10 -25.58 -24.81 -17.44
C LEU A 10 -25.10 -23.39 -17.67
N ALA A 11 -25.67 -22.68 -18.62
CA ALA A 11 -25.32 -21.29 -18.92
C ALA A 11 -25.66 -20.36 -17.74
N LEU A 12 -26.79 -20.55 -17.08
CA LEU A 12 -27.19 -19.78 -15.92
C LEU A 12 -26.25 -20.02 -14.72
N LEU A 13 -25.80 -21.25 -14.53
CA LEU A 13 -24.85 -21.58 -13.47
C LEU A 13 -23.51 -20.89 -13.67
N LEU A 14 -23.01 -20.83 -14.89
CA LEU A 14 -21.77 -20.15 -15.22
C LEU A 14 -21.85 -18.63 -14.98
N MET A 15 -22.98 -18.01 -15.27
CA MET A 15 -23.19 -16.59 -15.01
C MET A 15 -23.17 -16.27 -13.50
N ALA A 16 -23.73 -17.13 -12.68
CA ALA A 16 -23.71 -16.96 -11.22
C ALA A 16 -22.30 -17.02 -10.66
N LEU A 17 -21.46 -17.91 -11.18
CA LEU A 17 -20.05 -18.01 -10.77
C LEU A 17 -19.24 -16.75 -11.11
N THR A 18 -19.44 -16.15 -12.29
CA THR A 18 -18.74 -14.94 -12.66
C THR A 18 -19.14 -13.75 -11.79
N ALA A 19 -20.40 -13.64 -11.41
CA ALA A 19 -20.86 -12.59 -10.49
C ALA A 19 -20.20 -12.71 -9.10
N SER A 20 -19.98 -13.92 -8.60
CA SER A 20 -19.31 -14.14 -7.32
C SER A 20 -17.85 -13.69 -7.35
N VAL A 21 -17.13 -13.93 -8.44
CA VAL A 21 -15.75 -13.48 -8.60
C VAL A 21 -15.67 -11.96 -8.63
N ALA A 22 -16.59 -11.28 -9.30
CA ALA A 22 -16.63 -9.83 -9.36
C ALA A 22 -16.83 -9.20 -7.97
N LEU A 23 -17.66 -9.79 -7.11
CA LEU A 23 -17.87 -9.32 -5.73
C LEU A 23 -16.62 -9.51 -4.88
N ALA A 24 -15.87 -10.60 -5.06
CA ALA A 24 -14.65 -10.85 -4.31
C ALA A 24 -13.55 -9.82 -4.63
N GLN A 25 -13.57 -9.22 -5.82
CA GLN A 25 -12.57 -8.23 -6.25
C GLN A 25 -12.89 -6.81 -5.77
N SER A 26 -14.03 -6.59 -5.12
CA SER A 26 -14.45 -5.26 -4.69
C SER A 26 -13.76 -4.79 -3.39
N ASN A 27 -13.01 -5.64 -2.69
CA ASN A 27 -12.27 -5.27 -1.49
C ASN A 27 -11.07 -4.41 -1.87
N ALA A 28 -11.19 -3.10 -1.61
CA ALA A 28 -10.15 -2.14 -1.95
C ALA A 28 -8.93 -2.30 -1.04
N THR A 29 -7.75 -2.30 -1.61
CA THR A 29 -6.49 -2.20 -0.90
C THR A 29 -5.78 -0.92 -1.29
N LYS A 30 -4.85 -0.48 -0.44
CA LYS A 30 -4.04 0.71 -0.69
C LYS A 30 -2.59 0.31 -0.93
N THR A 31 -1.90 1.14 -1.68
CA THR A 31 -0.45 1.09 -1.83
C THR A 31 0.13 2.40 -1.33
N LEU A 32 1.18 2.32 -0.52
CA LEU A 32 1.95 3.49 -0.10
C LEU A 32 3.26 3.51 -0.87
N GLN A 33 3.59 4.66 -1.43
CA GLN A 33 4.85 4.86 -2.12
C GLN A 33 5.31 6.30 -1.95
N GLY A 34 6.58 6.53 -2.22
CA GLY A 34 7.15 7.88 -2.16
C GLY A 34 8.65 7.82 -2.25
N LYS A 35 9.29 8.92 -1.87
CA LYS A 35 10.73 9.04 -1.86
C LYS A 35 11.22 9.55 -0.52
N VAL A 36 12.43 9.17 -0.16
CA VAL A 36 13.14 9.70 1.00
C VAL A 36 14.19 10.70 0.49
N PHE A 37 14.14 11.89 1.05
CA PHE A 37 15.09 12.97 0.72
C PHE A 37 15.95 13.30 1.94
N GLY A 38 17.22 13.56 1.68
CA GLY A 38 18.12 14.12 2.68
C GLY A 38 18.14 15.64 2.63
N SER A 39 19.19 16.24 3.20
CA SER A 39 19.41 17.68 3.14
C SER A 39 19.54 18.13 1.67
N ASN A 40 19.06 19.33 1.38
CA ASN A 40 19.06 19.91 0.03
C ASN A 40 18.16 19.16 -0.97
N ASP A 41 17.15 18.43 -0.44
CA ASP A 41 16.18 17.67 -1.25
C ASP A 41 16.84 16.65 -2.19
N ALA A 42 18.00 16.13 -1.80
CA ALA A 42 18.67 15.07 -2.56
C ALA A 42 18.05 13.71 -2.22
N PRO A 43 17.74 12.87 -3.21
CA PRO A 43 17.24 11.51 -2.92
C PRO A 43 18.23 10.73 -2.07
N LEU A 44 17.72 9.97 -1.09
CA LEU A 44 18.54 9.30 -0.10
C LEU A 44 18.39 7.79 -0.26
N SER A 45 19.45 7.13 -0.74
CA SER A 45 19.52 5.68 -0.88
C SER A 45 19.86 5.03 0.45
N GLY A 46 19.30 3.86 0.71
CA GLY A 46 19.64 3.07 1.88
C GLY A 46 19.06 3.57 3.19
N ALA A 47 18.12 4.51 3.16
CA ALA A 47 17.36 4.87 4.34
C ALA A 47 16.38 3.76 4.67
N ILE A 48 16.10 3.55 5.95
CA ILE A 48 15.13 2.56 6.38
C ILE A 48 13.79 3.25 6.55
N VAL A 49 12.80 2.82 5.79
CA VAL A 49 11.43 3.32 5.91
C VAL A 49 10.63 2.32 6.74
N TYR A 50 9.99 2.82 7.79
CA TYR A 50 9.18 2.00 8.69
C TYR A 50 7.71 2.32 8.48
N LEU A 51 6.90 1.27 8.49
CA LEU A 51 5.44 1.38 8.42
C LEU A 51 4.84 0.63 9.60
N GLN A 52 4.07 1.32 10.43
CA GLN A 52 3.42 0.75 11.59
C GLN A 52 1.92 0.63 11.39
N ASP A 53 1.39 -0.57 11.61
CA ASP A 53 -0.04 -0.85 11.56
C ASP A 53 -0.70 -0.35 12.84
N GLY A 54 -1.72 0.49 12.72
CA GLY A 54 -2.40 1.07 13.88
C GLY A 54 -3.27 0.10 14.68
N LYS A 55 -3.65 -1.03 14.09
CA LYS A 55 -4.46 -2.04 14.79
C LYS A 55 -3.61 -3.05 15.54
N THR A 56 -2.52 -3.50 14.94
CA THR A 56 -1.69 -4.58 15.49
C THR A 56 -0.40 -4.06 16.12
N ASN A 57 -0.02 -2.80 15.86
CA ASN A 57 1.27 -2.21 16.19
C ASN A 57 2.46 -2.90 15.53
N GLY A 58 2.19 -3.79 14.57
CA GLY A 58 3.25 -4.44 13.80
C GLY A 58 3.98 -3.45 12.91
N ILE A 59 5.29 -3.62 12.79
CA ILE A 59 6.15 -2.73 12.00
C ILE A 59 6.77 -3.53 10.86
N ARG A 60 6.69 -2.97 9.65
CA ARG A 60 7.41 -3.46 8.48
C ARG A 60 8.43 -2.42 8.07
N SER A 61 9.49 -2.84 7.42
CA SER A 61 10.54 -1.93 6.96
C SER A 61 10.92 -2.20 5.52
N PHE A 62 11.46 -1.18 4.88
CA PHE A 62 11.91 -1.22 3.49
C PHE A 62 13.10 -0.27 3.34
N PHE A 63 14.17 -0.73 2.69
CA PHE A 63 15.31 0.15 2.38
C PHE A 63 15.00 0.95 1.13
N SER A 64 15.19 2.27 1.19
CA SER A 64 15.03 3.09 0.00
C SER A 64 16.02 2.69 -1.09
N THR A 65 15.58 2.78 -2.33
CA THR A 65 16.37 2.38 -3.49
C THR A 65 17.37 3.46 -3.87
N SER A 66 18.14 3.24 -4.94
CA SER A 66 19.19 4.16 -5.38
C SER A 66 18.67 5.56 -5.69
N ASP A 67 17.40 5.70 -6.09
CA ASP A 67 16.77 7.00 -6.35
C ASP A 67 15.93 7.49 -5.15
N GLY A 68 16.07 6.86 -3.98
CA GLY A 68 15.36 7.21 -2.76
C GLY A 68 13.95 6.66 -2.65
N SER A 69 13.49 5.89 -3.61
CA SER A 69 12.10 5.40 -3.63
C SER A 69 11.85 4.32 -2.60
N TYR A 70 10.62 4.27 -2.10
CA TYR A 70 10.14 3.20 -1.24
C TYR A 70 8.70 2.85 -1.59
N ARG A 71 8.28 1.64 -1.22
CA ARG A 71 6.92 1.17 -1.49
C ARG A 71 6.49 0.13 -0.47
N PHE A 72 5.24 0.22 -0.04
CA PHE A 72 4.56 -0.79 0.78
C PHE A 72 3.21 -1.11 0.17
N GLY A 73 2.89 -2.38 0.12
CA GLY A 73 1.57 -2.81 -0.32
C GLY A 73 1.45 -4.32 -0.30
N PRO A 74 0.22 -4.82 -0.30
CA PRO A 74 -1.03 -4.09 -0.12
C PRO A 74 -1.27 -3.69 1.33
N LEU A 75 -1.94 -2.56 1.55
CA LEU A 75 -2.36 -2.08 2.87
C LEU A 75 -3.87 -2.21 3.01
N SER A 76 -4.33 -2.42 4.23
CA SER A 76 -5.75 -2.46 4.51
C SER A 76 -6.37 -1.07 4.41
N SER A 77 -7.54 -0.98 3.77
CA SER A 77 -8.22 0.30 3.60
C SER A 77 -8.93 0.78 4.87
N ASP A 78 -9.08 -0.07 5.88
CA ASP A 78 -9.78 0.25 7.13
C ASP A 78 -8.84 0.47 8.32
N THR A 79 -7.55 0.59 8.07
CA THR A 79 -6.52 0.71 9.10
C THR A 79 -5.75 2.02 8.94
N ASP A 80 -5.47 2.68 10.07
CA ASP A 80 -4.55 3.81 10.10
C ASP A 80 -3.13 3.29 10.18
N TYR A 81 -2.23 3.89 9.40
CA TYR A 81 -0.81 3.55 9.39
C TYR A 81 0.03 4.78 9.70
N GLN A 82 1.20 4.54 10.29
CA GLN A 82 2.21 5.58 10.46
C GLN A 82 3.46 5.19 9.67
N VAL A 83 4.08 6.18 9.03
CA VAL A 83 5.28 5.97 8.23
C VAL A 83 6.33 7.02 8.58
N TRP A 84 7.56 6.57 8.71
CA TRP A 84 8.73 7.43 8.95
C TRP A 84 9.96 6.78 8.36
N ALA A 85 11.01 7.55 8.19
CA ALA A 85 12.28 7.04 7.68
C ALA A 85 13.40 7.38 8.65
N GLN A 86 14.43 6.56 8.63
CA GLN A 86 15.60 6.71 9.47
C GLN A 86 16.86 6.49 8.64
N TYR A 87 17.85 7.33 8.82
CA TYR A 87 19.13 7.20 8.12
C TYR A 87 20.23 7.59 9.10
N LYS A 88 21.11 6.63 9.41
CA LYS A 88 22.12 6.79 10.47
C LYS A 88 21.43 7.23 11.76
N ASN A 89 21.79 8.39 12.32
CA ASN A 89 21.21 8.88 13.56
C ASN A 89 20.07 9.88 13.37
N ALA A 90 19.63 10.08 12.14
CA ALA A 90 18.60 11.05 11.80
C ALA A 90 17.28 10.36 11.45
N LYS A 91 16.18 11.01 11.77
CA LYS A 91 14.83 10.48 11.57
C LYS A 91 13.95 11.55 10.92
N SER A 92 13.09 11.12 10.00
CA SER A 92 12.09 12.01 9.42
C SER A 92 10.93 12.25 10.38
N ALA A 93 10.08 13.24 10.07
CA ALA A 93 8.79 13.36 10.72
C ALA A 93 7.95 12.13 10.43
N THR A 94 7.08 11.75 11.38
CA THR A 94 6.14 10.66 11.19
C THR A 94 4.90 11.19 10.47
N LYS A 95 4.48 10.50 9.41
CA LYS A 95 3.28 10.81 8.66
C LYS A 95 2.23 9.74 8.92
N THR A 96 0.96 10.15 8.91
CA THR A 96 -0.15 9.24 9.13
C THR A 96 -0.94 9.04 7.85
N ILE A 97 -1.30 7.77 7.57
CA ILE A 97 -2.22 7.41 6.50
C ILE A 97 -3.53 7.04 7.17
N SER A 98 -4.54 7.87 6.99
CA SER A 98 -5.85 7.66 7.63
C SER A 98 -6.64 6.57 6.93
N SER A 99 -7.41 5.79 7.69
CA SER A 99 -8.38 4.85 7.13
C SER A 99 -9.46 5.56 6.31
N TYR A 100 -9.68 6.84 6.55
CA TYR A 100 -10.62 7.65 5.78
C TYR A 100 -10.05 8.12 4.44
N ASP A 101 -8.75 7.94 4.21
CA ASP A 101 -8.13 8.26 2.93
C ASP A 101 -8.49 7.18 1.92
N SER A 102 -9.37 7.53 0.98
CA SER A 102 -9.91 6.56 0.02
C SER A 102 -9.05 6.37 -1.22
N ARG A 103 -7.89 7.05 -1.32
CA ARG A 103 -7.02 6.92 -2.48
C ARG A 103 -6.43 5.51 -2.55
N PRO A 104 -6.50 4.84 -3.70
CA PRO A 104 -5.88 3.51 -3.85
C PRO A 104 -4.35 3.58 -3.83
N ARG A 105 -3.77 4.72 -4.19
CA ARG A 105 -2.34 4.95 -4.16
C ARG A 105 -2.07 6.21 -3.35
N VAL A 106 -1.38 6.05 -2.25
CA VAL A 106 -0.98 7.16 -1.37
C VAL A 106 0.49 7.45 -1.61
N VAL A 107 0.83 8.70 -1.89
CA VAL A 107 2.21 9.14 -2.14
C VAL A 107 2.63 10.05 -1.00
N ILE A 108 3.65 9.65 -0.26
CA ILE A 108 4.20 10.43 0.85
C ILE A 108 5.71 10.49 0.72
N ASP A 109 6.25 11.69 0.61
CA ASP A 109 7.69 11.91 0.62
C ASP A 109 8.15 12.20 2.04
N LEU A 110 9.31 11.65 2.40
CA LEU A 110 9.88 11.77 3.74
C LEU A 110 11.20 12.53 3.64
N HIS A 111 11.39 13.47 4.55
CA HIS A 111 12.58 14.31 4.56
C HIS A 111 13.37 14.09 5.84
N ILE A 112 14.65 13.78 5.70
CA ILE A 112 15.58 13.56 6.81
C ILE A 112 16.64 14.65 6.74
N LYS A 113 16.85 15.34 7.87
CA LYS A 113 17.95 16.31 7.98
C LYS A 113 19.23 15.53 8.21
N THR A 114 20.03 15.37 7.16
CA THR A 114 21.32 14.71 7.26
C THR A 114 22.40 15.75 7.56
N ARG A 115 23.28 15.42 8.48
CA ARG A 115 24.47 16.25 8.74
C ARG A 115 25.62 15.75 7.86
N LYS A 116 26.36 16.69 7.36
CA LYS A 116 27.60 16.35 6.67
C LYS A 116 28.68 15.94 7.66
#